data_f8d27d93f57e6d5e7dbda5517a517473
#
_entry.id   f8d27d93f57e6d5e7dbda5517a517473
#
_cell.length_a   1.000
_cell.length_b   1.000
_cell.length_c   1.000
_cell.angle_alpha   90.00
_cell.angle_beta   90.00
_cell.angle_gamma   90.00
#
_symmetry.space_group_name_H-M   'P 1'
#
loop_
_entity.id
_entity.type
_entity.pdbx_description
1 polymer ?
#
loop_
_entity_poly.entity_id
_entity_poly.type
_entity_poly.pdbx_seq_one_letter_code
_entity_poly.pdbx_strand_id
1 'polypeptide(L)'
;QLHEITVRELCSGYTDNNEGGVRGLDGHLDIRPPYQREFVYKDKQREAVIETVFRGFPLNVMYWAVRTDNTETPYEVIDGQQRTISICQYVMGDFSTHLGDFPHPRAFHNLQDDERERILNYRLMVYLCSGTDAERLSWFKTINIAGVPLNAQELRNAIYSGSFVALCKAEFSNSQNANV
;
A
#
# COMPACT_ATOMS: atom_id res chain seq x y z
N GLN A 1 -6.00 -7.37 16.14
CA GLN A 1 -5.66 -8.79 15.96
C GLN A 1 -4.56 -8.92 14.90
N LEU A 2 -3.53 -9.75 15.18
CA LEU A 2 -2.45 -10.02 14.24
C LEU A 2 -2.85 -11.13 13.26
N HIS A 3 -2.62 -10.92 11.98
CA HIS A 3 -2.87 -11.86 10.90
C HIS A 3 -1.64 -11.99 10.01
N GLU A 4 -1.55 -13.11 9.32
CA GLU A 4 -0.58 -13.34 8.26
C GLU A 4 -1.34 -13.48 6.94
N ILE A 5 -0.87 -12.79 5.90
CA ILE A 5 -1.35 -12.96 4.53
C ILE A 5 -0.15 -13.15 3.62
N THR A 6 -0.32 -13.89 2.56
CA THR A 6 0.72 -14.05 1.55
C THR A 6 0.71 -12.89 0.55
N VAL A 7 1.84 -12.64 -0.09
CA VAL A 7 1.92 -11.70 -1.21
C VAL A 7 0.96 -12.11 -2.32
N ARG A 8 0.77 -13.40 -2.56
CA ARG A 8 -0.20 -13.94 -3.53
C ARG A 8 -1.62 -13.47 -3.23
N GLU A 9 -2.07 -13.62 -1.98
CA GLU A 9 -3.40 -13.19 -1.55
C GLU A 9 -3.55 -11.67 -1.65
N LEU A 10 -2.53 -10.92 -1.20
CA LEU A 10 -2.53 -9.46 -1.30
C LEU A 10 -2.68 -8.97 -2.73
N CYS A 11 -1.93 -9.57 -3.68
CA CYS A 11 -1.91 -9.14 -5.08
C CYS A 11 -3.09 -9.68 -5.89
N SER A 12 -3.89 -10.59 -5.33
CA SER A 12 -5.07 -11.09 -6.03
C SER A 12 -6.05 -9.96 -6.30
N GLY A 13 -6.50 -9.83 -7.56
CA GLY A 13 -7.41 -8.77 -7.98
C GLY A 13 -6.84 -7.35 -7.83
N TYR A 14 -5.51 -7.19 -7.79
CA TYR A 14 -4.90 -5.87 -7.68
C TYR A 14 -5.27 -4.96 -8.84
N THR A 15 -5.71 -3.77 -8.51
CA THR A 15 -5.99 -2.69 -9.46
C THR A 15 -5.43 -1.38 -8.93
N ASP A 16 -4.85 -0.58 -9.84
CA ASP A 16 -4.39 0.78 -9.56
C ASP A 16 -4.93 1.67 -10.68
N ASN A 17 -6.00 2.38 -10.40
CA ASN A 17 -6.59 3.30 -11.35
C ASN A 17 -6.95 4.62 -10.66
N ASN A 18 -6.95 5.71 -11.45
CA ASN A 18 -7.12 7.06 -10.92
C ASN A 18 -8.52 7.30 -10.34
N GLU A 19 -9.57 6.64 -10.87
CA GLU A 19 -10.96 6.85 -10.48
C GLU A 19 -11.42 5.86 -9.39
N GLY A 20 -11.02 4.59 -9.51
CA GLY A 20 -11.40 3.52 -8.59
C GLY A 20 -10.49 3.34 -7.39
N GLY A 21 -9.39 4.09 -7.31
CA GLY A 21 -8.39 3.95 -6.24
C GLY A 21 -7.46 2.77 -6.45
N VAL A 22 -6.77 2.36 -5.38
CA VAL A 22 -5.84 1.23 -5.39
C VAL A 22 -6.42 0.12 -4.51
N ARG A 23 -6.66 -1.03 -5.10
CA ARG A 23 -7.28 -2.16 -4.41
C ARG A 23 -6.46 -3.43 -4.54
N GLY A 24 -6.56 -4.30 -3.56
CA GLY A 24 -5.97 -5.65 -3.54
C GLY A 24 -6.88 -6.62 -2.80
N LEU A 25 -6.39 -7.84 -2.57
CA LEU A 25 -7.13 -8.88 -1.85
C LEU A 25 -8.52 -9.12 -2.49
N ASP A 26 -8.53 -9.32 -3.81
CA ASP A 26 -9.74 -9.49 -4.62
C ASP A 26 -10.75 -8.32 -4.48
N GLY A 27 -10.26 -7.09 -4.30
CA GLY A 27 -11.07 -5.90 -4.12
C GLY A 27 -11.48 -5.61 -2.67
N HIS A 28 -11.20 -6.52 -1.73
CA HIS A 28 -11.57 -6.38 -0.32
C HIS A 28 -10.71 -5.41 0.47
N LEU A 29 -9.54 -5.02 -0.05
CA LEU A 29 -8.62 -4.09 0.59
C LEU A 29 -8.54 -2.78 -0.19
N ASP A 30 -8.88 -1.66 0.45
CA ASP A 30 -8.57 -0.33 -0.02
C ASP A 30 -7.14 0.03 0.41
N ILE A 31 -6.22 0.01 -0.56
CA ILE A 31 -4.79 0.25 -0.30
C ILE A 31 -4.50 1.75 -0.20
N ARG A 32 -5.26 2.57 -0.93
CA ARG A 32 -5.10 4.03 -0.95
C ARG A 32 -6.41 4.75 -0.65
N PRO A 33 -6.87 4.72 0.61
CA PRO A 33 -8.07 5.49 0.98
C PRO A 33 -7.85 6.98 0.73
N PRO A 34 -8.94 7.77 0.52
CA PRO A 34 -8.87 9.17 0.07
C PRO A 34 -8.07 10.13 0.97
N TYR A 35 -7.91 9.80 2.25
CA TYR A 35 -7.15 10.60 3.19
C TYR A 35 -5.63 10.32 3.17
N GLN A 36 -5.20 9.23 2.52
CA GLN A 36 -3.78 8.92 2.39
C GLN A 36 -3.15 9.67 1.22
N ARG A 37 -1.82 9.82 1.31
CA ARG A 37 -1.03 10.47 0.26
C ARG A 37 -0.91 9.59 -0.97
N GLU A 38 -0.57 10.20 -2.09
CA GLU A 38 -0.20 9.51 -3.31
C GLU A 38 1.05 8.62 -3.11
N PHE A 39 1.28 7.72 -4.05
CA PHE A 39 2.49 6.90 -4.04
C PHE A 39 3.72 7.78 -4.25
N VAL A 40 4.66 7.75 -3.30
CA VAL A 40 5.83 8.64 -3.28
C VAL A 40 7.17 7.92 -3.18
N TYR A 41 7.19 6.58 -3.03
CA TYR A 41 8.43 5.84 -2.97
C TYR A 41 9.24 6.01 -4.27
N LYS A 42 10.50 6.41 -4.10
CA LYS A 42 11.48 6.43 -5.19
C LYS A 42 12.04 5.03 -5.42
N ASP A 43 12.71 4.84 -6.54
CA ASP A 43 13.23 3.52 -6.97
C ASP A 43 14.02 2.80 -5.89
N LYS A 44 14.90 3.49 -5.17
CA LYS A 44 15.69 2.90 -4.06
C LYS A 44 14.83 2.35 -2.91
N GLN A 45 13.71 3.01 -2.61
CA GLN A 45 12.81 2.57 -1.54
C GLN A 45 11.98 1.37 -2.00
N ARG A 46 11.54 1.38 -3.25
CA ARG A 46 10.85 0.24 -3.89
C ARG A 46 11.79 -0.97 -3.95
N GLU A 47 13.03 -0.77 -4.41
CA GLU A 47 14.08 -1.80 -4.45
C GLU A 47 14.29 -2.44 -3.07
N ALA A 48 14.46 -1.63 -2.03
CA ALA A 48 14.67 -2.11 -0.67
C ALA A 48 13.50 -2.98 -0.16
N VAL A 49 12.25 -2.65 -0.50
CA VAL A 49 11.08 -3.45 -0.14
C VAL A 49 11.11 -4.79 -0.85
N ILE A 50 11.32 -4.79 -2.17
CA ILE A 50 11.32 -6.03 -2.97
C ILE A 50 12.49 -6.93 -2.60
N GLU A 51 13.67 -6.35 -2.39
CA GLU A 51 14.86 -7.09 -1.92
C GLU A 51 14.62 -7.75 -0.55
N THR A 52 13.95 -7.05 0.37
CA THR A 52 13.59 -7.60 1.69
C THR A 52 12.67 -8.82 1.54
N VAL A 53 11.65 -8.73 0.68
CA VAL A 53 10.73 -9.85 0.39
C VAL A 53 11.47 -11.00 -0.30
N PHE A 54 12.29 -10.70 -1.28
CA PHE A 54 13.05 -11.70 -2.04
C PHE A 54 14.01 -12.50 -1.14
N ARG A 55 14.69 -11.83 -0.19
CA ARG A 55 15.57 -12.49 0.79
C ARG A 55 14.83 -13.18 1.93
N GLY A 56 13.52 -13.01 2.04
CA GLY A 56 12.74 -13.55 3.15
C GLY A 56 13.02 -12.84 4.49
N PHE A 57 13.54 -11.61 4.46
CA PHE A 57 13.77 -10.82 5.67
C PHE A 57 12.46 -10.24 6.19
N PRO A 58 12.31 -10.01 7.50
CA PRO A 58 11.08 -9.48 8.06
C PRO A 58 10.83 -8.04 7.60
N LEU A 59 9.64 -7.80 7.05
CA LEU A 59 9.09 -6.46 6.85
C LEU A 59 8.39 -5.98 8.12
N ASN A 60 8.40 -4.69 8.36
CA ASN A 60 7.61 -4.10 9.44
C ASN A 60 6.13 -4.44 9.27
N VAL A 61 5.46 -4.68 10.39
CA VAL A 61 4.01 -4.94 10.46
C VAL A 61 3.26 -3.84 9.71
N MET A 62 2.22 -4.24 8.99
CA MET A 62 1.26 -3.35 8.36
C MET A 62 0.03 -3.20 9.26
N TYR A 63 -0.64 -2.06 9.20
CA TYR A 63 -1.84 -1.81 9.98
C TYR A 63 -3.01 -1.54 9.05
N TRP A 64 -4.05 -2.35 9.19
CA TRP A 64 -5.29 -2.21 8.43
C TRP A 64 -6.46 -1.96 9.38
N ALA A 65 -7.38 -1.10 8.96
CA ALA A 65 -8.66 -0.93 9.66
C ALA A 65 -9.70 -1.89 9.11
N VAL A 66 -10.54 -2.40 10.01
CA VAL A 66 -11.78 -3.11 9.64
C VAL A 66 -12.89 -2.07 9.49
N ARG A 67 -13.51 -2.03 8.32
CA ARG A 67 -14.65 -1.15 8.00
C ARG A 67 -15.94 -1.91 8.23
N THR A 68 -16.82 -1.34 9.03
CA THR A 68 -18.16 -1.90 9.31
C THR A 68 -19.24 -1.32 8.40
N ASP A 69 -18.96 -0.19 7.77
CA ASP A 69 -19.84 0.56 6.89
C ASP A 69 -19.75 0.12 5.41
N ASN A 70 -18.77 -0.68 5.07
CA ASN A 70 -18.56 -1.15 3.70
C ASN A 70 -18.21 -2.65 3.67
N THR A 71 -19.19 -3.47 3.28
CA THR A 71 -19.02 -4.94 3.21
C THR A 71 -18.30 -5.42 1.95
N GLU A 72 -18.26 -4.63 0.89
CA GLU A 72 -17.55 -4.97 -0.35
C GLU A 72 -16.05 -4.75 -0.21
N THR A 73 -15.66 -3.71 0.53
CA THR A 73 -14.25 -3.40 0.83
C THR A 73 -14.07 -3.27 2.34
N PRO A 74 -14.06 -4.41 3.07
CA PRO A 74 -14.09 -4.43 4.52
C PRO A 74 -12.78 -3.99 5.16
N TYR A 75 -11.71 -3.84 4.39
CA TYR A 75 -10.39 -3.45 4.91
C TYR A 75 -9.87 -2.19 4.24
N GLU A 76 -9.17 -1.37 5.02
CA GLU A 76 -8.41 -0.23 4.49
C GLU A 76 -7.02 -0.17 5.13
N VAL A 77 -6.01 0.20 4.35
CA VAL A 77 -4.64 0.35 4.86
C VAL A 77 -4.54 1.62 5.70
N ILE A 78 -4.09 1.49 6.95
CA ILE A 78 -3.74 2.62 7.81
C ILE A 78 -2.25 2.95 7.68
N ASP A 79 -1.38 1.94 7.77
CA ASP A 79 0.06 2.04 7.51
C ASP A 79 0.54 0.87 6.67
N GLY A 80 1.56 1.11 5.85
CA GLY A 80 2.12 0.15 4.93
C GLY A 80 1.71 0.36 3.47
N GLN A 81 0.96 1.41 3.14
CA GLN A 81 0.52 1.72 1.77
C GLN A 81 1.65 1.64 0.74
N GLN A 82 2.76 2.34 1.00
CA GLN A 82 3.87 2.42 0.04
C GLN A 82 4.53 1.05 -0.19
N ARG A 83 4.67 0.25 0.87
CA ARG A 83 5.19 -1.13 0.80
C ARG A 83 4.24 -2.03 0.02
N THR A 84 2.96 -1.96 0.33
CA THR A 84 1.90 -2.73 -0.34
C THR A 84 1.86 -2.44 -1.84
N ILE A 85 1.82 -1.16 -2.23
CA ILE A 85 1.81 -0.76 -3.64
C ILE A 85 3.09 -1.24 -4.35
N SER A 86 4.27 -1.08 -3.72
CA SER A 86 5.53 -1.53 -4.31
C SER A 86 5.53 -3.03 -4.60
N ILE A 87 5.05 -3.85 -3.65
CA ILE A 87 4.95 -5.29 -3.80
C ILE A 87 3.99 -5.65 -4.93
N CYS A 88 2.78 -5.09 -4.93
CA CYS A 88 1.78 -5.39 -5.94
C CYS A 88 2.24 -4.96 -7.34
N GLN A 89 2.76 -3.76 -7.51
CA GLN A 89 3.28 -3.27 -8.80
C GLN A 89 4.43 -4.13 -9.32
N TYR A 90 5.32 -4.61 -8.42
CA TYR A 90 6.38 -5.52 -8.84
C TYR A 90 5.83 -6.85 -9.35
N VAL A 91 4.90 -7.47 -8.63
CA VAL A 91 4.25 -8.74 -9.02
C VAL A 91 3.47 -8.58 -10.32
N MET A 92 2.84 -7.42 -10.55
CA MET A 92 2.16 -7.13 -11.82
C MET A 92 3.14 -6.87 -12.98
N GLY A 93 4.41 -6.64 -12.71
CA GLY A 93 5.45 -6.41 -13.72
C GLY A 93 5.61 -4.95 -14.15
N ASP A 94 5.12 -4.01 -13.36
CA ASP A 94 5.15 -2.57 -13.68
C ASP A 94 6.56 -1.99 -13.65
N PHE A 95 7.49 -2.64 -12.97
CA PHE A 95 8.89 -2.23 -12.94
C PHE A 95 9.85 -3.41 -12.71
N SER A 96 11.14 -3.16 -12.99
CA SER A 96 12.25 -4.05 -12.67
C SER A 96 13.13 -3.44 -11.59
N THR A 97 13.80 -4.28 -10.81
CA THR A 97 14.68 -3.85 -9.72
C THR A 97 15.86 -4.80 -9.52
N HIS A 98 16.91 -4.33 -8.87
CA HIS A 98 18.03 -5.19 -8.48
C HIS A 98 17.61 -6.10 -7.34
N LEU A 99 17.96 -7.39 -7.44
CA LEU A 99 17.65 -8.41 -6.45
C LEU A 99 18.88 -9.26 -6.22
N GLY A 100 19.22 -9.50 -4.97
CA GLY A 100 20.36 -10.32 -4.61
C GLY A 100 21.64 -9.87 -5.30
N ASP A 101 22.38 -10.85 -5.80
CA ASP A 101 23.67 -10.63 -6.49
C ASP A 101 23.53 -10.59 -8.02
N PHE A 102 22.33 -10.41 -8.54
CA PHE A 102 22.12 -10.32 -9.98
C PHE A 102 22.72 -9.02 -10.55
N PRO A 103 23.47 -9.11 -11.67
CA PRO A 103 24.15 -7.96 -12.23
C PRO A 103 23.21 -6.92 -12.87
N HIS A 104 21.99 -7.31 -13.20
CA HIS A 104 21.00 -6.49 -13.88
C HIS A 104 19.66 -6.48 -13.16
N PRO A 105 18.87 -5.39 -13.26
CA PRO A 105 17.51 -5.38 -12.73
C PRO A 105 16.66 -6.50 -13.33
N ARG A 106 15.83 -7.12 -12.50
CA ARG A 106 14.91 -8.21 -12.87
C ARG A 106 13.48 -7.78 -12.66
N ALA A 107 12.65 -7.96 -13.67
CA ALA A 107 11.21 -7.89 -13.53
C ALA A 107 10.68 -9.22 -12.97
N PHE A 108 9.54 -9.20 -12.30
CA PHE A 108 8.96 -10.39 -11.67
C PHE A 108 8.80 -11.57 -12.64
N HIS A 109 8.31 -11.32 -13.86
CA HIS A 109 8.11 -12.36 -14.88
C HIS A 109 9.43 -12.96 -15.44
N ASN A 110 10.57 -12.30 -15.21
CA ASN A 110 11.91 -12.78 -15.62
C ASN A 110 12.61 -13.60 -14.52
N LEU A 111 11.98 -13.77 -13.36
CA LEU A 111 12.46 -14.62 -12.29
C LEU A 111 12.20 -16.09 -12.61
N GLN A 112 13.01 -17.00 -12.03
CA GLN A 112 12.75 -18.43 -12.07
C GLN A 112 11.48 -18.78 -11.27
N ASP A 113 10.91 -19.94 -11.52
CA ASP A 113 9.66 -20.35 -10.88
C ASP A 113 9.77 -20.40 -9.35
N ASP A 114 10.87 -20.93 -8.84
CA ASP A 114 11.14 -21.01 -7.40
C ASP A 114 11.33 -19.64 -6.76
N GLU A 115 11.94 -18.69 -7.48
CA GLU A 115 12.11 -17.30 -7.05
C GLU A 115 10.75 -16.58 -6.99
N ARG A 116 9.90 -16.77 -8.03
CA ARG A 116 8.53 -16.23 -8.04
C ARG A 116 7.70 -16.79 -6.89
N GLU A 117 7.75 -18.13 -6.71
CA GLU A 117 7.02 -18.78 -5.62
C GLU A 117 7.49 -18.32 -4.24
N ARG A 118 8.78 -18.06 -4.06
CA ARG A 118 9.32 -17.50 -2.82
C ARG A 118 8.71 -16.13 -2.51
N ILE A 119 8.63 -15.24 -3.51
CA ILE A 119 8.01 -13.92 -3.34
C ILE A 119 6.51 -14.07 -3.08
N LEU A 120 5.80 -14.87 -3.87
CA LEU A 120 4.34 -15.01 -3.74
C LEU A 120 3.93 -15.66 -2.41
N ASN A 121 4.74 -16.55 -1.86
CA ASN A 121 4.48 -17.22 -0.59
C ASN A 121 5.06 -16.46 0.62
N TYR A 122 5.71 -15.30 0.39
CA TYR A 122 6.18 -14.47 1.48
C TYR A 122 5.00 -14.00 2.34
N ARG A 123 5.15 -14.12 3.68
CA ARG A 123 4.11 -13.80 4.64
C ARG A 123 4.26 -12.38 5.16
N LEU A 124 3.24 -11.59 4.93
CA LEU A 124 3.11 -10.23 5.44
C LEU A 124 2.38 -10.27 6.77
N MET A 125 2.95 -9.60 7.78
CA MET A 125 2.32 -9.44 9.08
C MET A 125 1.38 -8.24 9.05
N VAL A 126 0.10 -8.46 9.29
CA VAL A 126 -0.94 -7.44 9.26
C VAL A 126 -1.65 -7.37 10.60
N TYR A 127 -1.69 -6.20 11.21
CA TYR A 127 -2.47 -5.97 12.41
C TYR A 127 -3.83 -5.35 12.05
N LEU A 128 -4.90 -6.11 12.24
CA LEU A 128 -6.26 -5.62 12.03
C LEU A 128 -6.75 -4.81 13.23
N CYS A 129 -7.08 -3.55 12.98
CA CYS A 129 -7.58 -2.58 13.95
C CYS A 129 -9.08 -2.40 13.75
N SER A 130 -9.84 -2.65 14.80
CA SER A 130 -11.29 -2.37 14.87
C SER A 130 -11.52 -1.15 15.74
N GLY A 131 -12.54 -0.35 15.44
CA GLY A 131 -12.88 0.83 16.21
C GLY A 131 -13.71 1.83 15.41
N THR A 132 -14.08 2.92 16.05
CA THR A 132 -14.75 4.06 15.43
C THR A 132 -13.80 4.83 14.50
N ASP A 133 -14.35 5.64 13.61
CA ASP A 133 -13.55 6.50 12.71
C ASP A 133 -12.62 7.44 13.48
N ALA A 134 -13.09 7.97 14.62
CA ALA A 134 -12.30 8.83 15.48
C ALA A 134 -11.10 8.09 16.10
N GLU A 135 -11.29 6.85 16.53
CA GLU A 135 -10.22 6.00 17.07
C GLU A 135 -9.22 5.60 15.98
N ARG A 136 -9.70 5.22 14.80
CA ARG A 136 -8.86 4.90 13.64
C ARG A 136 -8.00 6.10 13.23
N LEU A 137 -8.60 7.30 13.15
CA LEU A 137 -7.88 8.53 12.84
C LEU A 137 -6.83 8.89 13.91
N SER A 138 -7.19 8.73 15.18
CA SER A 138 -6.25 8.94 16.30
C SER A 138 -5.08 7.97 16.22
N TRP A 139 -5.35 6.70 15.93
CA TRP A 139 -4.34 5.66 15.75
C TRP A 139 -3.44 5.94 14.55
N PHE A 140 -4.02 6.31 13.41
CA PHE A 140 -3.27 6.71 12.21
C PHE A 140 -2.25 7.82 12.50
N LYS A 141 -2.65 8.85 13.27
CA LYS A 141 -1.73 9.90 13.70
C LYS A 141 -0.59 9.35 14.55
N THR A 142 -0.90 8.45 15.48
CA THR A 142 0.09 7.87 16.41
C THR A 142 1.12 7.01 15.68
N ILE A 143 0.71 6.17 14.76
CA ILE A 143 1.61 5.30 13.99
C ILE A 143 2.55 6.14 13.11
N ASN A 144 2.02 7.16 12.44
CA ASN A 144 2.81 8.00 11.54
C ASN A 144 3.85 8.88 12.27
N ILE A 145 3.72 9.09 13.57
CA ILE A 145 4.76 9.76 14.38
C ILE A 145 6.05 8.92 14.45
N ALA A 146 5.94 7.60 14.41
CA ALA A 146 7.10 6.68 14.50
C ALA A 146 7.77 6.42 13.12
N GLY A 147 7.17 6.83 12.02
CA GLY A 147 7.64 6.66 10.64
C GLY A 147 8.15 7.96 10.00
N VAL A 148 7.96 8.08 8.69
CA VAL A 148 8.15 9.37 7.99
C VAL A 148 6.99 10.28 8.39
N PRO A 149 7.24 11.39 9.12
CA PRO A 149 6.16 12.24 9.59
C PRO A 149 5.28 12.73 8.43
N LEU A 150 3.97 12.68 8.64
CA LEU A 150 3.04 13.36 7.75
C LEU A 150 3.32 14.86 7.78
N ASN A 151 3.32 15.48 6.62
CA ASN A 151 3.37 16.94 6.60
C ASN A 151 2.05 17.53 7.12
N ALA A 152 2.06 18.83 7.45
CA ALA A 152 0.89 19.49 8.05
C ALA A 152 -0.36 19.45 7.13
N GLN A 153 -0.17 19.33 5.82
CA GLN A 153 -1.26 19.21 4.85
C GLN A 153 -1.86 17.81 4.80
N GLU A 154 -1.01 16.78 4.83
CA GLU A 154 -1.46 15.37 4.89
C GLU A 154 -2.26 15.11 6.16
N LEU A 155 -1.79 15.66 7.29
CA LEU A 155 -2.53 15.58 8.54
C LEU A 155 -3.89 16.29 8.48
N ARG A 156 -3.95 17.49 7.86
CA ARG A 156 -5.22 18.20 7.64
C ARG A 156 -6.16 17.41 6.73
N ASN A 157 -5.66 16.84 5.65
CA ASN A 157 -6.45 16.01 4.74
C ASN A 157 -7.05 14.80 5.45
N ALA A 158 -6.32 14.19 6.38
CA ALA A 158 -6.82 13.07 7.18
C ALA A 158 -7.88 13.50 8.21
N ILE A 159 -7.72 14.69 8.82
CA ILE A 159 -8.67 15.20 9.82
C ILE A 159 -9.98 15.68 9.18
N TYR A 160 -9.88 16.34 8.03
CA TYR A 160 -11.01 16.98 7.35
C TYR A 160 -11.42 16.20 6.08
N SER A 161 -11.16 14.89 6.04
CA SER A 161 -11.58 14.05 4.93
C SER A 161 -13.10 14.10 4.77
N GLY A 162 -13.54 14.62 3.63
CA GLY A 162 -14.94 14.75 3.25
C GLY A 162 -15.06 14.94 1.75
N SER A 163 -16.29 14.96 1.23
CA SER A 163 -16.57 15.07 -0.20
C SER A 163 -15.84 16.24 -0.88
N PHE A 164 -15.72 17.39 -0.20
CA PHE A 164 -15.02 18.56 -0.72
C PHE A 164 -13.50 18.32 -0.84
N VAL A 165 -12.86 17.73 0.16
CA VAL A 165 -11.41 17.45 0.12
C VAL A 165 -11.11 16.37 -0.89
N ALA A 166 -11.97 15.36 -1.04
CA ALA A 166 -11.85 14.32 -2.07
C ALA A 166 -11.95 14.92 -3.48
N LEU A 167 -12.89 15.84 -3.71
CA LEU A 167 -13.05 16.57 -4.97
C LEU A 167 -11.84 17.47 -5.28
N CYS A 168 -11.35 18.21 -4.29
CA CYS A 168 -10.15 19.04 -4.45
C CYS A 168 -8.91 18.20 -4.76
N LYS A 169 -8.74 17.03 -4.14
CA LYS A 169 -7.65 16.11 -4.46
C LYS A 169 -7.75 15.59 -5.89
N ALA A 170 -8.93 15.15 -6.31
CA ALA A 170 -9.15 14.65 -7.67
C ALA A 170 -8.86 15.72 -8.72
N GLU A 171 -9.22 16.99 -8.44
CA GLU A 171 -9.08 18.10 -9.38
C GLU A 171 -7.68 18.72 -9.40
N PHE A 172 -7.06 18.93 -8.22
CA PHE A 172 -5.85 19.75 -8.08
C PHE A 172 -4.58 18.96 -7.70
N SER A 173 -4.68 17.71 -7.27
CA SER A 173 -3.51 16.91 -6.87
C SER A 173 -3.15 15.82 -7.88
N ASN A 174 -3.95 15.64 -8.93
CA ASN A 174 -3.66 14.70 -9.99
C ASN A 174 -2.76 15.35 -11.05
N SER A 175 -1.50 14.94 -11.11
CA SER A 175 -0.51 15.47 -12.07
C SER A 175 -0.86 15.20 -13.55
N GLN A 176 -1.89 14.41 -13.82
CA GLN A 176 -2.41 14.15 -15.17
C GLN A 176 -3.69 14.95 -15.48
N ASN A 177 -4.16 15.77 -14.57
CA ASN A 177 -5.31 16.62 -14.83
C ASN A 177 -4.89 17.80 -15.70
N ALA A 178 -5.57 18.01 -16.84
CA ALA A 178 -5.29 19.09 -17.81
C ALA A 178 -5.51 20.52 -17.25
N ASN A 179 -6.01 20.64 -16.03
CA ASN A 179 -6.27 21.93 -15.36
C ASN A 179 -5.19 22.34 -14.34
N VAL A 180 -4.03 21.65 -14.31
CA VAL A 180 -2.88 21.98 -13.45
C VAL A 180 -1.68 22.36 -14.29
#